data_02eb3ecb2cbc982645b720872d5ee576
#
_entry.id   02eb3ecb2cbc982645b720872d5ee576
#
_cell.length_a   1.000
_cell.length_b   1.000
_cell.length_c   1.000
_cell.angle_alpha   90.00
_cell.angle_beta   90.00
_cell.angle_gamma   90.00
#
_symmetry.space_group_name_H-M   'P 1'
#
loop_
_entity.id
_entity.type
_entity.pdbx_description
1 polymer ?
#
loop_
_entity_poly.entity_id
_entity_poly.type
_entity_poly.pdbx_seq_one_letter_code
_entity_poly.pdbx_strand_id
1 'polypeptide(L)'
;LLCYRKELNNVRKALRYILILVIVGILIIGGGLGALYFVPNTFAQDDGTQVVVIEKGQTGTEIADMLFERGLIRSTQGFKLWLYLSGTNDKLQTGHYQIPNKVTVHELISLLQEGHVESIRVTIPEGYTVGDIAIVLEKNQIMKAKDFLAEAKTYVPYPYMKGTKPATYPVEGFLFPSTYEIPVGATPRDVIQMMADEMNRYLTPAVKKQIQAQHMSIHDFVTLASIVERESLFDADRPTIAGVFKKRLAHGIPLQSDATISYVLGYAKENVTIGDTQLQSPYNTYVSKG
;
A
#
# COMPACT_ATOMS: atom_id res chain seq x y z
N LEU A 1 23.13 -67.26 -41.06
CA LEU A 1 22.54 -66.02 -41.51
C LEU A 1 21.08 -65.88 -41.11
N LEU A 2 20.22 -66.87 -41.24
CA LEU A 2 18.80 -66.86 -40.89
C LEU A 2 18.53 -66.69 -39.38
N CYS A 3 19.34 -67.40 -38.55
CA CYS A 3 19.21 -67.34 -37.08
C CYS A 3 19.56 -65.91 -36.54
N TYR A 4 20.62 -65.28 -37.03
CA TYR A 4 21.03 -63.90 -36.69
C TYR A 4 19.99 -62.84 -37.06
N ARG A 5 19.32 -63.05 -38.23
CA ARG A 5 18.25 -62.12 -38.70
C ARG A 5 17.00 -62.21 -37.83
N LYS A 6 16.71 -63.43 -37.25
CA LYS A 6 15.58 -63.62 -36.34
C LYS A 6 15.81 -62.96 -34.98
N GLU A 7 17.02 -63.06 -34.44
CA GLU A 7 17.42 -62.41 -33.21
C GLU A 7 17.38 -60.86 -33.37
N LEU A 8 17.90 -60.30 -34.49
CA LEU A 8 17.85 -58.90 -34.75
C LEU A 8 16.40 -58.35 -34.83
N ASN A 9 15.49 -59.13 -35.40
CA ASN A 9 14.06 -58.76 -35.47
C ASN A 9 13.38 -58.78 -34.08
N ASN A 10 13.76 -59.73 -33.23
CA ASN A 10 13.24 -59.82 -31.86
C ASN A 10 13.76 -58.62 -30.99
N VAL A 11 15.02 -58.27 -31.13
CA VAL A 11 15.60 -57.10 -30.46
C VAL A 11 14.94 -55.79 -30.93
N ARG A 12 14.70 -55.64 -32.24
CA ARG A 12 13.98 -54.48 -32.78
C ARG A 12 12.54 -54.43 -32.29
N LYS A 13 11.84 -55.53 -32.15
CA LYS A 13 10.49 -55.59 -31.59
C LYS A 13 10.50 -55.20 -30.09
N ALA A 14 11.45 -55.77 -29.32
CA ALA A 14 11.61 -55.42 -27.90
C ALA A 14 11.89 -53.94 -27.70
N LEU A 15 12.80 -53.33 -28.48
CA LEU A 15 13.09 -51.91 -28.45
C LEU A 15 11.86 -51.06 -28.79
N ARG A 16 11.04 -51.48 -29.77
CA ARG A 16 9.78 -50.79 -30.08
C ARG A 16 8.78 -50.80 -28.93
N TYR A 17 8.61 -51.95 -28.26
CA TYR A 17 7.73 -52.05 -27.09
C TYR A 17 8.22 -51.20 -25.91
N ILE A 18 9.55 -51.19 -25.65
CA ILE A 18 10.14 -50.32 -24.62
C ILE A 18 9.88 -48.84 -24.96
N LEU A 19 10.10 -48.45 -26.23
CA LEU A 19 9.84 -47.07 -26.65
C LEU A 19 8.37 -46.68 -26.49
N ILE A 20 7.45 -47.55 -26.86
CA ILE A 20 6.00 -47.36 -26.65
C ILE A 20 5.66 -47.20 -25.19
N LEU A 21 6.19 -48.06 -24.32
CA LEU A 21 5.98 -47.96 -22.86
C LEU A 21 6.52 -46.66 -22.27
N VAL A 22 7.68 -46.21 -22.73
CA VAL A 22 8.25 -44.90 -22.32
C VAL A 22 7.36 -43.76 -22.77
N ILE A 23 6.89 -43.76 -24.04
CA ILE A 23 5.99 -42.74 -24.55
C ILE A 23 4.67 -42.70 -23.79
N VAL A 24 4.08 -43.88 -23.54
CA VAL A 24 2.84 -44.00 -22.75
C VAL A 24 3.06 -43.49 -21.32
N GLY A 25 4.18 -43.82 -20.71
CA GLY A 25 4.58 -43.35 -19.38
C GLY A 25 4.69 -41.79 -19.36
N ILE A 26 5.33 -41.22 -20.35
CA ILE A 26 5.44 -39.75 -20.50
C ILE A 26 4.07 -39.11 -20.68
N LEU A 27 3.18 -39.70 -21.49
CA LEU A 27 1.82 -39.17 -21.70
C LEU A 27 0.96 -39.27 -20.44
N ILE A 28 1.07 -40.32 -19.65
CA ILE A 28 0.35 -40.50 -18.37
C ILE A 28 0.85 -39.45 -17.35
N ILE A 29 2.18 -39.32 -17.22
CA ILE A 29 2.79 -38.35 -16.29
C ILE A 29 2.45 -36.92 -16.73
N GLY A 30 2.62 -36.63 -18.03
CA GLY A 30 2.31 -35.28 -18.56
C GLY A 30 0.82 -34.93 -18.47
N GLY A 31 -0.07 -35.88 -18.74
CA GLY A 31 -1.51 -35.72 -18.56
C GLY A 31 -1.92 -35.54 -17.10
N GLY A 32 -1.32 -36.27 -16.19
CA GLY A 32 -1.54 -36.14 -14.75
C GLY A 32 -1.08 -34.75 -14.21
N LEU A 33 0.10 -34.32 -14.62
CA LEU A 33 0.61 -32.97 -14.26
C LEU A 33 -0.23 -31.87 -14.87
N GLY A 34 -0.66 -32.01 -16.13
CA GLY A 34 -1.56 -31.07 -16.78
C GLY A 34 -2.90 -30.95 -16.06
N ALA A 35 -3.46 -32.10 -15.63
CA ALA A 35 -4.70 -32.10 -14.86
C ALA A 35 -4.54 -31.38 -13.50
N LEU A 36 -3.42 -31.55 -12.82
CA LEU A 36 -3.13 -30.84 -11.56
C LEU A 36 -3.01 -29.33 -11.73
N TYR A 37 -2.62 -28.87 -12.92
CA TYR A 37 -2.40 -27.46 -13.21
C TYR A 37 -3.65 -26.74 -13.72
N PHE A 38 -4.41 -27.35 -14.62
CA PHE A 38 -5.53 -26.73 -15.31
C PHE A 38 -6.91 -27.11 -14.77
N VAL A 39 -7.03 -28.17 -13.98
CA VAL A 39 -8.30 -28.58 -13.40
C VAL A 39 -8.51 -27.88 -12.05
N PRO A 40 -9.63 -27.15 -11.87
CA PRO A 40 -9.95 -26.48 -10.62
C PRO A 40 -9.98 -27.46 -9.44
N ASN A 41 -9.73 -26.95 -8.24
CA ASN A 41 -9.88 -27.75 -7.02
C ASN A 41 -11.38 -28.01 -6.76
N THR A 42 -11.86 -29.18 -7.22
CA THR A 42 -13.26 -29.58 -7.10
C THR A 42 -13.63 -30.14 -5.72
N PHE A 43 -12.68 -30.24 -4.78
CA PHE A 43 -12.96 -30.67 -3.42
C PHE A 43 -13.54 -29.57 -2.54
N ALA A 44 -13.48 -28.31 -2.98
CA ALA A 44 -14.15 -27.20 -2.31
C ALA A 44 -15.67 -27.39 -2.38
N GLN A 45 -16.32 -27.35 -1.22
CA GLN A 45 -17.77 -27.60 -1.08
C GLN A 45 -18.64 -26.42 -1.51
N ASP A 46 -18.05 -25.23 -1.66
CA ASP A 46 -18.74 -24.00 -2.02
C ASP A 46 -17.98 -23.17 -3.07
N ASP A 47 -18.67 -22.21 -3.67
CA ASP A 47 -18.13 -21.22 -4.61
C ASP A 47 -17.61 -19.96 -3.90
N GLY A 48 -17.32 -20.03 -2.59
CA GLY A 48 -16.82 -18.95 -1.79
C GLY A 48 -15.39 -18.53 -2.10
N THR A 49 -14.92 -17.51 -1.41
CA THR A 49 -13.53 -17.05 -1.41
C THR A 49 -12.92 -17.17 -0.04
N GLN A 50 -11.62 -17.44 0.03
CA GLN A 50 -10.86 -17.45 1.28
C GLN A 50 -9.82 -16.32 1.26
N VAL A 51 -9.66 -15.64 2.38
CA VAL A 51 -8.56 -14.68 2.56
C VAL A 51 -7.30 -15.46 2.96
N VAL A 52 -6.27 -15.34 2.13
CA VAL A 52 -4.95 -15.95 2.37
C VAL A 52 -3.93 -14.82 2.53
N VAL A 53 -3.13 -14.91 3.59
CA VAL A 53 -2.06 -13.95 3.86
C VAL A 53 -0.73 -14.59 3.51
N ILE A 54 0.06 -13.91 2.66
CA ILE A 54 1.45 -14.28 2.37
C ILE A 54 2.33 -13.23 3.03
N GLU A 55 3.11 -13.66 4.02
CA GLU A 55 4.00 -12.79 4.78
C GLU A 55 5.34 -12.60 4.07
N LYS A 56 6.01 -11.48 4.39
CA LYS A 56 7.33 -11.19 3.85
C LYS A 56 8.35 -12.23 4.31
N GLY A 57 9.01 -12.87 3.35
CA GLY A 57 10.05 -13.88 3.62
C GLY A 57 9.55 -15.32 3.64
N GLN A 58 8.24 -15.56 3.48
CA GLN A 58 7.73 -16.93 3.29
C GLN A 58 8.29 -17.55 2.02
N THR A 59 8.76 -18.78 2.16
CA THR A 59 9.26 -19.58 1.02
C THR A 59 8.11 -20.16 0.20
N GLY A 60 8.34 -20.47 -1.07
CA GLY A 60 7.37 -21.19 -1.91
C GLY A 60 6.92 -22.53 -1.30
N THR A 61 7.75 -23.12 -0.45
CA THR A 61 7.41 -24.35 0.30
C THR A 61 6.36 -24.08 1.38
N GLU A 62 6.57 -23.07 2.22
CA GLU A 62 5.64 -22.68 3.28
C GLU A 62 4.30 -22.21 2.72
N ILE A 63 4.35 -21.47 1.60
CA ILE A 63 3.14 -21.05 0.88
C ILE A 63 2.38 -22.27 0.35
N ALA A 64 3.07 -23.24 -0.26
CA ALA A 64 2.44 -24.47 -0.75
C ALA A 64 1.79 -25.30 0.36
N ASP A 65 2.45 -25.43 1.50
CA ASP A 65 1.94 -26.19 2.65
C ASP A 65 0.69 -25.52 3.23
N MET A 66 0.71 -24.18 3.41
CA MET A 66 -0.43 -23.39 3.85
C MET A 66 -1.63 -23.47 2.88
N LEU A 67 -1.39 -23.38 1.58
CA LEU A 67 -2.45 -23.47 0.56
C LEU A 67 -3.09 -24.88 0.54
N PHE A 68 -2.30 -25.91 0.78
CA PHE A 68 -2.78 -27.28 0.88
C PHE A 68 -3.64 -27.49 2.13
N GLU A 69 -3.20 -27.03 3.30
CA GLU A 69 -3.96 -27.09 4.56
C GLU A 69 -5.32 -26.37 4.46
N ARG A 70 -5.39 -25.29 3.67
CA ARG A 70 -6.63 -24.57 3.40
C ARG A 70 -7.48 -25.19 2.28
N GLY A 71 -7.04 -26.29 1.69
CA GLY A 71 -7.77 -26.98 0.62
C GLY A 71 -7.81 -26.23 -0.72
N LEU A 72 -6.95 -25.23 -0.92
CA LEU A 72 -6.88 -24.43 -2.15
C LEU A 72 -6.09 -25.14 -3.27
N ILE A 73 -5.21 -26.06 -2.92
CA ILE A 73 -4.47 -26.91 -3.85
C ILE A 73 -4.60 -28.38 -3.46
N ARG A 74 -4.45 -29.27 -4.46
CA ARG A 74 -4.56 -30.73 -4.27
C ARG A 74 -3.28 -31.40 -3.84
N SER A 75 -2.15 -30.80 -4.15
CA SER A 75 -0.83 -31.39 -3.94
C SER A 75 0.22 -30.31 -3.76
N THR A 76 0.89 -30.32 -2.62
CA THR A 76 2.05 -29.46 -2.33
C THR A 76 3.19 -29.69 -3.32
N GLN A 77 3.46 -30.98 -3.63
CA GLN A 77 4.52 -31.35 -4.57
C GLN A 77 4.20 -30.88 -5.99
N GLY A 78 2.93 -31.02 -6.42
CA GLY A 78 2.46 -30.54 -7.72
C GLY A 78 2.60 -29.03 -7.84
N PHE A 79 2.21 -28.27 -6.82
CA PHE A 79 2.33 -26.82 -6.80
C PHE A 79 3.81 -26.37 -6.84
N LYS A 80 4.68 -26.96 -6.01
CA LYS A 80 6.13 -26.69 -6.01
C LYS A 80 6.78 -26.98 -7.36
N LEU A 81 6.38 -28.09 -8.01
CA LEU A 81 6.88 -28.44 -9.34
C LEU A 81 6.49 -27.38 -10.37
N TRP A 82 5.25 -26.89 -10.33
CA TRP A 82 4.79 -25.85 -11.24
C TRP A 82 5.45 -24.49 -10.97
N LEU A 83 5.68 -24.11 -9.73
CA LEU A 83 6.49 -22.94 -9.39
C LEU A 83 7.90 -23.00 -9.99
N TYR A 84 8.53 -24.21 -9.90
CA TYR A 84 9.86 -24.44 -10.46
C TYR A 84 9.86 -24.39 -11.99
N LEU A 85 8.93 -25.08 -12.66
CA LEU A 85 8.84 -25.16 -14.12
C LEU A 85 8.48 -23.80 -14.75
N SER A 86 7.66 -22.98 -14.09
CA SER A 86 7.26 -21.65 -14.54
C SER A 86 8.33 -20.59 -14.25
N GLY A 87 9.36 -20.90 -13.46
CA GLY A 87 10.37 -19.92 -13.03
C GLY A 87 9.79 -18.81 -12.15
N THR A 88 8.77 -19.13 -11.34
CA THR A 88 8.00 -18.15 -10.57
C THR A 88 8.19 -18.28 -9.06
N ASN A 89 9.08 -19.17 -8.64
CA ASN A 89 9.32 -19.45 -7.22
C ASN A 89 9.68 -18.19 -6.40
N ASP A 90 10.43 -17.24 -6.99
CA ASP A 90 10.88 -16.00 -6.35
C ASP A 90 10.04 -14.78 -6.74
N LYS A 91 8.91 -15.00 -7.45
CA LYS A 91 8.04 -13.94 -7.96
C LYS A 91 6.70 -13.84 -7.25
N LEU A 92 6.47 -14.69 -6.26
CA LEU A 92 5.26 -14.62 -5.44
C LEU A 92 5.32 -13.38 -4.56
N GLN A 93 4.27 -12.57 -4.61
CA GLN A 93 4.22 -11.31 -3.87
C GLN A 93 3.60 -11.53 -2.50
N THR A 94 4.08 -10.75 -1.54
CA THR A 94 3.50 -10.70 -0.19
C THR A 94 2.19 -9.91 -0.21
N GLY A 95 1.23 -10.28 0.63
CA GLY A 95 -0.03 -9.55 0.72
C GLY A 95 -1.21 -10.40 1.15
N HIS A 96 -2.39 -9.79 1.12
CA HIS A 96 -3.67 -10.43 1.42
C HIS A 96 -4.39 -10.74 0.12
N TYR A 97 -4.74 -11.99 -0.09
CA TYR A 97 -5.35 -12.47 -1.33
C TYR A 97 -6.74 -13.01 -1.07
N GLN A 98 -7.74 -12.58 -1.84
CA GLN A 98 -9.03 -13.26 -1.92
C GLN A 98 -8.95 -14.34 -2.99
N ILE A 99 -8.81 -15.59 -2.57
CA ILE A 99 -8.66 -16.74 -3.46
C ILE A 99 -9.97 -17.48 -3.56
N PRO A 100 -10.56 -17.65 -4.76
CA PRO A 100 -11.73 -18.49 -4.96
C PRO A 100 -11.45 -19.93 -4.54
N ASN A 101 -12.41 -20.58 -3.86
CA ASN A 101 -12.26 -21.96 -3.44
C ASN A 101 -12.07 -22.93 -4.63
N LYS A 102 -12.69 -22.61 -5.78
CA LYS A 102 -12.55 -23.36 -7.03
C LYS A 102 -11.58 -22.64 -7.98
N VAL A 103 -10.31 -22.58 -7.60
CA VAL A 103 -9.24 -21.98 -8.40
C VAL A 103 -8.36 -23.08 -9.01
N THR A 104 -7.85 -22.84 -10.23
CA THR A 104 -6.81 -23.69 -10.81
C THR A 104 -5.43 -23.29 -10.26
N VAL A 105 -4.46 -24.19 -10.28
CA VAL A 105 -3.08 -23.88 -9.89
C VAL A 105 -2.51 -22.75 -10.76
N HIS A 106 -2.88 -22.72 -12.05
CA HIS A 106 -2.47 -21.66 -12.98
C HIS A 106 -2.99 -20.29 -12.54
N GLU A 107 -4.29 -20.16 -12.32
CA GLU A 107 -4.91 -18.91 -11.86
C GLU A 107 -4.36 -18.49 -10.50
N LEU A 108 -4.16 -19.44 -9.59
CA LEU A 108 -3.59 -19.19 -8.28
C LEU A 108 -2.16 -18.63 -8.37
N ILE A 109 -1.30 -19.20 -9.19
CA ILE A 109 0.06 -18.67 -9.42
C ILE A 109 -0.01 -17.29 -10.03
N SER A 110 -0.89 -17.04 -11.00
CA SER A 110 -1.07 -15.72 -11.61
C SER A 110 -1.53 -14.69 -10.59
N LEU A 111 -2.54 -15.01 -9.76
CA LEU A 111 -3.00 -14.14 -8.67
C LEU A 111 -1.86 -13.77 -7.70
N LEU A 112 -1.06 -14.77 -7.30
CA LEU A 112 0.05 -14.55 -6.38
C LEU A 112 1.23 -13.79 -7.00
N GLN A 113 1.36 -13.79 -8.33
CA GLN A 113 2.36 -13.01 -9.06
C GLN A 113 1.90 -11.57 -9.33
N GLU A 114 0.62 -11.39 -9.68
CA GLU A 114 0.04 -10.09 -9.95
C GLU A 114 -0.06 -9.22 -8.70
N GLY A 115 0.02 -9.85 -7.51
CA GLY A 115 -0.02 -9.13 -6.25
C GLY A 115 -1.40 -8.52 -5.98
N HIS A 116 -2.48 -9.23 -6.28
CA HIS A 116 -3.85 -8.80 -5.96
C HIS A 116 -4.04 -8.82 -4.45
N VAL A 117 -3.58 -7.77 -3.83
CA VAL A 117 -3.79 -7.51 -2.41
C VAL A 117 -5.20 -6.98 -2.26
N GLU A 118 -6.01 -7.65 -1.45
CA GLU A 118 -7.29 -7.06 -1.03
C GLU A 118 -7.01 -5.70 -0.42
N SER A 119 -7.61 -4.65 -0.98
CA SER A 119 -7.43 -3.29 -0.51
C SER A 119 -8.76 -2.63 -0.21
N ILE A 120 -8.76 -1.73 0.75
CA ILE A 120 -9.91 -0.88 1.07
C ILE A 120 -9.66 0.48 0.44
N ARG A 121 -10.58 0.88 -0.44
CA ARG A 121 -10.54 2.21 -1.04
C ARG A 121 -11.05 3.24 -0.05
N VAL A 122 -10.22 4.24 0.26
CA VAL A 122 -10.56 5.33 1.17
C VAL A 122 -10.13 6.67 0.59
N THR A 123 -11.02 7.66 0.66
CA THR A 123 -10.71 9.03 0.24
C THR A 123 -10.42 9.89 1.46
N ILE A 124 -9.28 10.56 1.45
CA ILE A 124 -8.88 11.57 2.42
C ILE A 124 -9.02 12.94 1.75
N PRO A 125 -9.98 13.76 2.18
CA PRO A 125 -10.22 15.10 1.65
C PRO A 125 -9.08 16.06 1.97
N GLU A 126 -9.04 17.17 1.22
CA GLU A 126 -8.17 18.30 1.53
C GLU A 126 -8.54 18.96 2.86
N GLY A 127 -7.56 19.53 3.55
CA GLY A 127 -7.73 20.22 4.83
C GLY A 127 -7.92 19.29 6.05
N TYR A 128 -7.81 17.97 5.90
CA TYR A 128 -7.88 17.02 7.03
C TYR A 128 -6.59 17.08 7.85
N THR A 129 -6.77 17.07 9.18
CA THR A 129 -5.67 16.89 10.14
C THR A 129 -5.30 15.41 10.30
N VAL A 130 -4.16 15.12 10.93
CA VAL A 130 -3.77 13.76 11.32
C VAL A 130 -4.88 13.10 12.17
N GLY A 131 -5.56 13.88 13.02
CA GLY A 131 -6.70 13.40 13.81
C GLY A 131 -7.90 12.99 12.95
N ASP A 132 -8.26 13.81 11.97
CA ASP A 132 -9.37 13.52 11.05
C ASP A 132 -9.07 12.28 10.21
N ILE A 133 -7.85 12.14 9.72
CA ILE A 133 -7.39 10.96 8.98
C ILE A 133 -7.54 9.70 9.86
N ALA A 134 -7.10 9.75 11.12
CA ALA A 134 -7.23 8.64 12.05
C ALA A 134 -8.69 8.19 12.21
N ILE A 135 -9.63 9.13 12.33
CA ILE A 135 -11.08 8.85 12.44
C ILE A 135 -11.60 8.19 11.15
N VAL A 136 -11.17 8.67 9.98
CA VAL A 136 -11.57 8.08 8.68
C VAL A 136 -11.07 6.65 8.56
N LEU A 137 -9.81 6.37 8.93
CA LEU A 137 -9.24 5.03 8.89
C LEU A 137 -9.98 4.06 9.81
N GLU A 138 -10.35 4.51 11.03
CA GLU A 138 -11.13 3.68 11.97
C GLU A 138 -12.56 3.45 11.49
N LYS A 139 -13.23 4.48 10.97
CA LYS A 139 -14.59 4.37 10.40
C LYS A 139 -14.66 3.37 9.24
N ASN A 140 -13.61 3.29 8.43
CA ASN A 140 -13.51 2.34 7.33
C ASN A 140 -12.91 0.99 7.76
N GLN A 141 -12.75 0.73 9.07
CA GLN A 141 -12.25 -0.53 9.65
C GLN A 141 -10.85 -0.94 9.16
N ILE A 142 -10.04 0.05 8.74
CA ILE A 142 -8.67 -0.19 8.28
C ILE A 142 -7.75 -0.43 9.48
N MET A 143 -7.82 0.46 10.49
CA MET A 143 -7.09 0.36 11.75
C MET A 143 -7.72 1.21 12.85
N LYS A 144 -7.31 1.01 14.10
CA LYS A 144 -7.78 1.86 15.20
C LYS A 144 -7.11 3.23 15.14
N ALA A 145 -7.90 4.29 15.35
CA ALA A 145 -7.41 5.67 15.36
C ALA A 145 -6.24 5.87 16.32
N LYS A 146 -6.32 5.27 17.53
CA LYS A 146 -5.27 5.37 18.54
C LYS A 146 -3.90 4.83 18.06
N ASP A 147 -3.91 3.75 17.25
CA ASP A 147 -2.69 3.09 16.80
C ASP A 147 -2.04 3.93 15.69
N PHE A 148 -2.84 4.51 14.78
CA PHE A 148 -2.37 5.47 13.78
C PHE A 148 -1.78 6.72 14.42
N LEU A 149 -2.47 7.32 15.39
CA LEU A 149 -2.00 8.51 16.11
C LEU A 149 -0.71 8.25 16.90
N ALA A 150 -0.56 7.06 17.47
CA ALA A 150 0.66 6.68 18.18
C ALA A 150 1.88 6.63 17.24
N GLU A 151 1.72 6.03 16.06
CA GLU A 151 2.80 5.99 15.05
C GLU A 151 3.08 7.38 14.46
N ALA A 152 2.05 8.18 14.18
CA ALA A 152 2.17 9.54 13.63
C ALA A 152 2.95 10.50 14.54
N LYS A 153 3.05 10.23 15.86
CA LYS A 153 3.87 11.03 16.79
C LYS A 153 5.36 10.81 16.63
N THR A 154 5.77 9.65 16.14
CA THR A 154 7.18 9.22 16.18
C THR A 154 7.77 8.95 14.81
N TYR A 155 6.94 8.45 13.87
CA TYR A 155 7.41 8.10 12.54
C TYR A 155 7.46 9.32 11.63
N VAL A 156 8.63 9.55 11.02
CA VAL A 156 8.89 10.66 10.09
C VAL A 156 9.50 10.09 8.81
N PRO A 157 8.69 9.89 7.77
CA PRO A 157 9.14 9.30 6.49
C PRO A 157 10.29 10.05 5.83
N TYR A 158 10.25 11.37 5.86
CA TYR A 158 11.22 12.23 5.18
C TYR A 158 11.80 13.30 6.12
N PRO A 159 13.13 13.53 6.09
CA PRO A 159 13.78 14.51 6.98
C PRO A 159 13.20 15.92 6.90
N TYR A 160 12.70 16.35 5.75
CA TYR A 160 12.15 17.69 5.54
C TYR A 160 10.80 17.92 6.25
N MET A 161 10.17 16.88 6.77
CA MET A 161 8.94 17.00 7.57
C MET A 161 9.20 17.49 8.99
N LYS A 162 10.46 17.40 9.45
CA LYS A 162 10.83 17.93 10.76
C LYS A 162 10.94 19.45 10.72
N GLY A 163 10.09 20.11 11.48
CA GLY A 163 10.19 21.54 11.72
C GLY A 163 11.30 21.89 12.72
N THR A 164 11.55 23.18 12.89
CA THR A 164 12.49 23.72 13.88
C THR A 164 11.93 23.67 15.31
N LYS A 165 10.60 23.59 15.43
CA LYS A 165 9.89 23.50 16.72
C LYS A 165 9.29 22.08 16.88
N PRO A 166 9.20 21.56 18.11
CA PRO A 166 8.51 20.30 18.37
C PRO A 166 7.04 20.38 17.94
N ALA A 167 6.58 19.43 17.16
CA ALA A 167 5.18 19.26 16.76
C ALA A 167 4.59 18.00 17.43
N THR A 168 3.29 18.03 17.72
CA THR A 168 2.58 16.85 18.23
C THR A 168 2.62 15.70 17.23
N TYR A 169 2.46 16.01 15.95
CA TYR A 169 2.59 15.09 14.83
C TYR A 169 3.55 15.70 13.81
N PRO A 170 4.78 15.22 13.71
CA PRO A 170 5.74 15.73 12.72
C PRO A 170 5.28 15.58 11.27
N VAL A 171 4.34 14.66 11.01
CA VAL A 171 3.75 14.41 9.68
C VAL A 171 2.53 15.28 9.37
N GLU A 172 2.12 16.17 10.30
CA GLU A 172 0.98 17.08 10.08
C GLU A 172 1.21 17.96 8.86
N GLY A 173 0.21 18.02 7.97
CA GLY A 173 0.30 18.73 6.69
C GLY A 173 1.04 18.00 5.58
N PHE A 174 1.70 16.87 5.88
CA PHE A 174 2.48 16.07 4.90
C PHE A 174 1.80 14.79 4.45
N LEU A 175 0.67 14.45 5.03
CA LEU A 175 -0.16 13.33 4.61
C LEU A 175 -1.09 13.81 3.49
N PHE A 176 -0.72 13.54 2.23
CA PHE A 176 -1.36 14.14 1.06
C PHE A 176 -2.82 13.71 0.91
N PRO A 177 -3.76 14.63 0.63
CA PRO A 177 -5.15 14.30 0.36
C PRO A 177 -5.28 13.58 -0.99
N SER A 178 -5.87 12.38 -1.00
CA SER A 178 -6.09 11.58 -2.21
C SER A 178 -7.06 10.42 -1.91
N THR A 179 -7.39 9.65 -2.94
CA THR A 179 -8.03 8.35 -2.78
C THR A 179 -6.96 7.25 -2.78
N TYR A 180 -6.90 6.50 -1.70
CA TYR A 180 -5.91 5.45 -1.46
C TYR A 180 -6.54 4.07 -1.54
N GLU A 181 -5.84 3.12 -2.14
CA GLU A 181 -6.10 1.69 -2.04
C GLU A 181 -5.19 1.13 -0.95
N ILE A 182 -5.72 1.04 0.29
CA ILE A 182 -4.95 0.60 1.45
C ILE A 182 -5.07 -0.92 1.58
N PRO A 183 -3.95 -1.66 1.54
CA PRO A 183 -3.96 -3.11 1.72
C PRO A 183 -4.59 -3.53 3.05
N VAL A 184 -5.40 -4.58 3.04
CA VAL A 184 -5.92 -5.18 4.27
C VAL A 184 -4.73 -5.68 5.11
N GLY A 185 -4.71 -5.26 6.38
CA GLY A 185 -3.58 -5.55 7.29
C GLY A 185 -2.40 -4.60 7.18
N ALA A 186 -2.50 -3.52 6.39
CA ALA A 186 -1.48 -2.47 6.39
C ALA A 186 -1.27 -1.91 7.81
N THR A 187 -0.01 -1.71 8.18
CA THR A 187 0.34 -1.10 9.46
C THR A 187 0.13 0.41 9.42
N PRO A 188 -0.01 1.09 10.58
CA PRO A 188 -0.05 2.56 10.62
C PRO A 188 1.14 3.21 9.90
N ARG A 189 2.32 2.61 10.01
CA ARG A 189 3.53 3.07 9.32
C ARG A 189 3.41 2.99 7.81
N ASP A 190 2.85 1.90 7.27
CA ASP A 190 2.66 1.73 5.84
C ASP A 190 1.72 2.79 5.27
N VAL A 191 0.64 3.11 5.99
CA VAL A 191 -0.32 4.14 5.58
C VAL A 191 0.30 5.54 5.63
N ILE A 192 1.02 5.87 6.71
CA ILE A 192 1.75 7.14 6.82
C ILE A 192 2.78 7.27 5.69
N GLN A 193 3.55 6.20 5.42
CA GLN A 193 4.53 6.20 4.33
C GLN A 193 3.86 6.43 2.97
N MET A 194 2.78 5.70 2.67
CA MET A 194 2.02 5.82 1.43
C MET A 194 1.53 7.25 1.19
N MET A 195 0.95 7.88 2.20
CA MET A 195 0.44 9.25 2.10
C MET A 195 1.57 10.28 1.98
N ALA A 196 2.68 10.04 2.67
CA ALA A 196 3.88 10.86 2.60
C ALA A 196 4.61 10.73 1.25
N ASP A 197 4.62 9.54 0.66
CA ASP A 197 5.18 9.29 -0.67
C ASP A 197 4.39 10.04 -1.74
N GLU A 198 3.07 10.07 -1.61
CA GLU A 198 2.23 10.87 -2.52
C GLU A 198 2.59 12.36 -2.42
N MET A 199 2.74 12.92 -1.21
CA MET A 199 3.24 14.29 -1.02
C MET A 199 4.61 14.49 -1.67
N ASN A 200 5.53 13.55 -1.51
CA ASN A 200 6.88 13.65 -2.08
C ASN A 200 6.88 13.65 -3.61
N ARG A 201 5.89 13.03 -4.27
CA ARG A 201 5.71 13.08 -5.74
C ARG A 201 5.39 14.50 -6.22
N TYR A 202 4.60 15.27 -5.46
CA TYR A 202 4.30 16.66 -5.78
C TYR A 202 5.46 17.61 -5.46
N LEU A 203 6.33 17.26 -4.53
CA LEU A 203 7.56 18.00 -4.23
C LEU A 203 8.66 17.69 -5.26
N THR A 204 8.39 17.98 -6.52
CA THR A 204 9.34 17.77 -7.63
C THR A 204 10.61 18.60 -7.44
N PRO A 205 11.73 18.26 -8.12
CA PRO A 205 12.96 19.08 -8.09
C PRO A 205 12.70 20.56 -8.44
N ALA A 206 11.78 20.81 -9.39
CA ALA A 206 11.42 22.16 -9.78
C ALA A 206 10.71 22.91 -8.63
N VAL A 207 9.74 22.25 -7.95
CA VAL A 207 9.04 22.83 -6.79
C VAL A 207 10.03 23.08 -5.64
N LYS A 208 10.88 22.10 -5.32
CA LYS A 208 11.92 22.26 -4.27
C LYS A 208 12.85 23.45 -4.57
N LYS A 209 13.25 23.65 -5.83
CA LYS A 209 14.07 24.80 -6.26
C LYS A 209 13.31 26.13 -6.07
N GLN A 210 12.02 26.15 -6.39
CA GLN A 210 11.18 27.36 -6.18
C GLN A 210 11.00 27.71 -4.70
N ILE A 211 10.84 26.71 -3.83
CA ILE A 211 10.78 26.89 -2.37
C ILE A 211 12.10 27.48 -1.86
N GLN A 212 13.23 26.93 -2.26
CA GLN A 212 14.55 27.44 -1.89
C GLN A 212 14.80 28.87 -2.37
N ALA A 213 14.34 29.22 -3.57
CA ALA A 213 14.43 30.59 -4.10
C ALA A 213 13.64 31.62 -3.28
N GLN A 214 12.67 31.16 -2.48
CA GLN A 214 11.91 31.97 -1.53
C GLN A 214 12.52 31.99 -0.12
N HIS A 215 13.71 31.40 0.06
CA HIS A 215 14.39 31.25 1.35
C HIS A 215 13.55 30.53 2.41
N MET A 216 12.70 29.59 1.99
CA MET A 216 11.85 28.80 2.88
C MET A 216 12.36 27.35 2.97
N SER A 217 12.18 26.72 4.12
CA SER A 217 12.24 25.27 4.21
C SER A 217 10.98 24.63 3.59
N ILE A 218 11.04 23.35 3.23
CA ILE A 218 9.85 22.64 2.76
C ILE A 218 8.79 22.60 3.86
N HIS A 219 9.19 22.44 5.11
CA HIS A 219 8.28 22.47 6.26
C HIS A 219 7.55 23.79 6.37
N ASP A 220 8.26 24.93 6.32
CA ASP A 220 7.64 26.24 6.44
C ASP A 220 6.72 26.55 5.26
N PHE A 221 7.12 26.12 4.06
CA PHE A 221 6.29 26.24 2.87
C PHE A 221 4.97 25.46 3.00
N VAL A 222 5.01 24.20 3.44
CA VAL A 222 3.82 23.38 3.63
C VAL A 222 2.96 23.93 4.77
N THR A 223 3.57 24.39 5.86
CA THR A 223 2.87 25.06 6.97
C THR A 223 2.12 26.29 6.49
N LEU A 224 2.76 27.17 5.69
CA LEU A 224 2.09 28.32 5.12
C LEU A 224 0.97 27.91 4.16
N ALA A 225 1.22 26.91 3.31
CA ALA A 225 0.22 26.41 2.37
C ALA A 225 -1.02 25.85 3.10
N SER A 226 -0.86 25.15 4.23
CA SER A 226 -1.98 24.63 5.02
C SER A 226 -2.87 25.74 5.61
N ILE A 227 -2.29 26.88 5.99
CA ILE A 227 -3.05 28.05 6.45
C ILE A 227 -3.79 28.69 5.28
N VAL A 228 -3.11 28.89 4.13
CA VAL A 228 -3.73 29.42 2.91
C VAL A 228 -4.90 28.56 2.45
N GLU A 229 -4.76 27.23 2.50
CA GLU A 229 -5.82 26.28 2.17
C GLU A 229 -7.09 26.50 3.01
N ARG A 230 -6.92 26.70 4.30
CA ARG A 230 -8.03 26.88 5.24
C ARG A 230 -8.69 28.28 5.19
N GLU A 231 -7.96 29.29 4.72
CA GLU A 231 -8.47 30.66 4.55
C GLU A 231 -9.11 30.90 3.18
N SER A 232 -8.85 30.03 2.20
CA SER A 232 -9.30 30.24 0.82
C SER A 232 -10.63 29.54 0.58
N LEU A 233 -11.65 30.26 0.14
CA LEU A 233 -12.88 29.69 -0.38
C LEU A 233 -12.75 29.30 -1.86
N PHE A 234 -11.95 30.04 -2.62
CA PHE A 234 -11.75 29.82 -4.05
C PHE A 234 -10.26 29.73 -4.38
N ASP A 235 -9.89 28.89 -5.32
CA ASP A 235 -8.51 28.70 -5.78
C ASP A 235 -7.87 30.03 -6.28
N ALA A 236 -8.67 30.88 -6.89
CA ALA A 236 -8.23 32.18 -7.39
C ALA A 236 -7.72 33.13 -6.29
N ASP A 237 -8.16 32.96 -5.04
CA ASP A 237 -7.78 33.80 -3.92
C ASP A 237 -6.47 33.36 -3.27
N ARG A 238 -6.08 32.12 -3.43
CA ARG A 238 -4.88 31.52 -2.80
C ARG A 238 -3.61 32.37 -3.01
N PRO A 239 -3.28 32.84 -4.24
CA PRO A 239 -2.08 33.64 -4.45
C PRO A 239 -2.11 34.98 -3.66
N THR A 240 -3.27 35.62 -3.56
CA THR A 240 -3.44 36.89 -2.84
C THR A 240 -3.27 36.67 -1.33
N ILE A 241 -3.95 35.65 -0.77
CA ILE A 241 -3.86 35.30 0.65
C ILE A 241 -2.41 34.90 1.02
N ALA A 242 -1.76 34.07 0.19
CA ALA A 242 -0.36 33.71 0.38
C ALA A 242 0.56 34.95 0.35
N GLY A 243 0.29 35.92 -0.53
CA GLY A 243 1.01 37.20 -0.60
C GLY A 243 0.88 38.01 0.68
N VAL A 244 -0.32 38.09 1.26
CA VAL A 244 -0.58 38.79 2.53
C VAL A 244 0.22 38.14 3.67
N PHE A 245 0.14 36.82 3.81
CA PHE A 245 0.87 36.13 4.87
C PHE A 245 2.39 36.21 4.73
N LYS A 246 2.93 36.08 3.52
CA LYS A 246 4.36 36.32 3.26
C LYS A 246 4.80 37.73 3.64
N LYS A 247 4.00 38.73 3.32
CA LYS A 247 4.28 40.12 3.70
C LYS A 247 4.27 40.29 5.22
N ARG A 248 3.30 39.70 5.94
CA ARG A 248 3.26 39.70 7.41
C ARG A 248 4.51 39.08 8.00
N LEU A 249 4.89 37.86 7.54
CA LEU A 249 6.12 37.17 7.98
C LEU A 249 7.36 38.04 7.76
N ALA A 250 7.53 38.62 6.57
CA ALA A 250 8.67 39.48 6.24
C ALA A 250 8.81 40.74 7.14
N HIS A 251 7.71 41.20 7.70
CA HIS A 251 7.69 42.37 8.60
C HIS A 251 7.59 41.96 10.08
N GLY A 252 7.66 40.68 10.42
CA GLY A 252 7.53 40.20 11.81
C GLY A 252 6.14 40.45 12.40
N ILE A 253 5.12 40.57 11.56
CA ILE A 253 3.72 40.74 11.97
C ILE A 253 3.10 39.38 12.19
N PRO A 254 2.38 39.13 13.30
CA PRO A 254 1.64 37.89 13.51
C PRO A 254 0.66 37.60 12.37
N LEU A 255 0.50 36.31 11.97
CA LEU A 255 -0.37 35.95 10.85
C LEU A 255 -1.85 36.21 11.14
N GLN A 256 -2.28 36.01 12.40
CA GLN A 256 -3.65 36.26 12.88
C GLN A 256 -4.69 35.53 12.02
N SER A 257 -4.51 34.22 11.84
CA SER A 257 -5.39 33.35 11.09
C SER A 257 -6.31 32.56 12.02
N ASP A 258 -7.63 32.65 11.78
CA ASP A 258 -8.65 31.92 12.52
C ASP A 258 -8.54 30.39 12.31
N ALA A 259 -7.99 29.98 11.18
CA ALA A 259 -7.70 28.58 10.91
C ALA A 259 -6.77 27.97 11.96
N THR A 260 -5.82 28.74 12.48
CA THR A 260 -4.89 28.28 13.54
C THR A 260 -5.59 28.16 14.90
N ILE A 261 -6.61 28.95 15.17
CA ILE A 261 -7.46 28.81 16.36
C ILE A 261 -8.29 27.53 16.27
N SER A 262 -8.92 27.26 15.13
CA SER A 262 -9.65 26.02 14.88
C SER A 262 -8.75 24.79 15.06
N TYR A 263 -7.50 24.85 14.59
CA TYR A 263 -6.52 23.80 14.80
C TYR A 263 -6.20 23.56 16.30
N VAL A 264 -6.00 24.63 17.07
CA VAL A 264 -5.75 24.56 18.52
C VAL A 264 -6.93 23.97 19.27
N LEU A 265 -8.16 24.30 18.87
CA LEU A 265 -9.39 23.79 19.47
C LEU A 265 -9.69 22.34 19.06
N GLY A 266 -9.12 21.85 17.94
CA GLY A 266 -9.39 20.50 17.41
C GLY A 266 -10.72 20.36 16.67
N TYR A 267 -11.39 21.50 16.35
CA TYR A 267 -12.61 21.52 15.55
C TYR A 267 -12.76 22.87 14.81
N ALA A 268 -13.46 22.88 13.69
CA ALA A 268 -13.77 24.09 12.95
C ALA A 268 -14.75 24.96 13.75
N LYS A 269 -14.36 26.21 14.02
CA LYS A 269 -15.18 27.18 14.72
C LYS A 269 -15.59 28.30 13.75
N GLU A 270 -16.89 28.45 13.49
CA GLU A 270 -17.40 29.44 12.52
C GLU A 270 -17.13 30.88 12.96
N ASN A 271 -17.26 31.16 14.29
CA ASN A 271 -17.08 32.51 14.84
C ASN A 271 -16.00 32.46 15.93
N VAL A 272 -14.78 32.83 15.59
CA VAL A 272 -13.67 32.98 16.54
C VAL A 272 -13.91 34.21 17.40
N THR A 273 -13.91 34.06 18.71
CA THR A 273 -14.09 35.14 19.67
C THR A 273 -12.76 35.75 20.09
N ILE A 274 -12.77 36.95 20.65
CA ILE A 274 -11.57 37.61 21.22
C ILE A 274 -10.91 36.69 22.29
N GLY A 275 -11.72 36.00 23.10
CA GLY A 275 -11.19 35.03 24.08
C GLY A 275 -10.42 33.87 23.44
N ASP A 276 -10.88 33.36 22.29
CA ASP A 276 -10.20 32.30 21.55
C ASP A 276 -8.85 32.74 21.02
N THR A 277 -8.73 34.01 20.59
CA THR A 277 -7.45 34.55 20.06
C THR A 277 -6.38 34.72 21.16
N GLN A 278 -6.76 34.59 22.43
CA GLN A 278 -5.83 34.64 23.58
C GLN A 278 -5.37 33.29 24.07
N LEU A 279 -5.84 32.19 23.47
CA LEU A 279 -5.43 30.83 23.83
C LEU A 279 -3.91 30.68 23.75
N GLN A 280 -3.30 30.18 24.84
CA GLN A 280 -1.86 29.95 24.90
C GLN A 280 -1.51 28.66 24.20
N SER A 281 -1.01 28.78 22.98
CA SER A 281 -0.57 27.65 22.14
C SER A 281 0.53 28.12 21.18
N PRO A 282 1.54 27.32 20.91
CA PRO A 282 2.55 27.62 19.90
C PRO A 282 1.98 27.70 18.49
N TYR A 283 0.79 27.13 18.26
CA TYR A 283 0.09 27.17 16.97
C TYR A 283 -0.82 28.40 16.82
N ASN A 284 -1.12 29.13 17.92
CA ASN A 284 -1.97 30.31 17.84
C ASN A 284 -1.22 31.49 17.24
N THR A 285 -1.53 31.84 16.00
CA THR A 285 -0.86 32.93 15.26
C THR A 285 -1.33 34.32 15.64
N TYR A 286 -2.21 34.47 16.63
CA TYR A 286 -2.52 35.80 17.24
C TYR A 286 -1.52 36.17 18.33
N VAL A 287 -1.00 35.17 19.07
CA VAL A 287 -0.05 35.40 20.18
C VAL A 287 1.36 34.97 19.86
N SER A 288 1.53 34.03 18.93
CA SER A 288 2.84 33.54 18.46
C SER A 288 3.19 34.19 17.13
N LYS A 289 4.44 34.67 17.00
CA LYS A 289 5.00 34.98 15.68
C LYS A 289 5.30 33.68 15.01
N GLY A 290 4.69 33.38 13.89
CA GLY A 290 4.70 32.12 13.17
C GLY A 290 6.07 31.45 12.97
#